data_9965896a8f813ee63d8285939386ce37
#
_entry.id   9965896a8f813ee63d8285939386ce37
#
_cell.length_a   1.000
_cell.length_b   1.000
_cell.length_c   1.000
_cell.angle_alpha   90.00
_cell.angle_beta   90.00
_cell.angle_gamma   90.00
#
_symmetry.space_group_name_H-M   'P 1'
#
loop_
_entity.id
_entity.type
_entity.pdbx_description
1 polymer ?
#
loop_
_entity_poly.entity_id
_entity_poly.type
_entity_poly.pdbx_seq_one_letter_code
_entity_poly.pdbx_strand_id
1 'polypeptide(L)'
;MAQPFYMQYELSFHNRRACSDSFHMFQVVHDLMRNPLNGLYYHAYDASRKQFWCDPVTGLSANFWLRAEGWFAMALIDTWELMPPSMSAEKDEIRKMFHDLIDAMLPYQDEKTGMWHQVINLPNIAPNYLEESGSAIFANAIMKGVRLGVLGERYYQYGRRAFDGICETCLSEHDGQLALDNICLVAGLGNTAHREGTFGYYMSEPIVKNDAKGVAPLVLAYIETMHHDKLAGKRDPLAPSGVCSIEDPFGGYTPGINAHKGCE
;
A
#
# COMPACT_ATOMS: atom_id res chain seq x y z
N MET A 1 3.78 0.17 -8.01
CA MET A 1 2.72 1.13 -8.46
C MET A 1 2.23 0.84 -9.87
N ALA A 2 3.11 0.71 -10.87
CA ALA A 2 2.67 0.49 -12.26
C ALA A 2 2.14 -0.93 -12.52
N GLN A 3 2.53 -1.92 -11.74
CA GLN A 3 2.28 -3.33 -12.04
C GLN A 3 0.79 -3.74 -11.99
N PRO A 4 -0.04 -3.26 -11.04
CA PRO A 4 -1.48 -3.54 -11.09
C PRO A 4 -2.13 -3.00 -12.37
N PHE A 5 -1.78 -1.75 -12.77
CA PHE A 5 -2.27 -1.18 -14.02
C PHE A 5 -1.80 -1.98 -15.25
N TYR A 6 -0.52 -2.36 -15.29
CA TYR A 6 0.03 -3.15 -16.38
C TYR A 6 -0.65 -4.53 -16.48
N MET A 7 -0.82 -5.21 -15.35
CA MET A 7 -1.57 -6.47 -15.31
C MET A 7 -3.00 -6.30 -15.84
N GLN A 8 -3.71 -5.27 -15.37
CA GLN A 8 -5.07 -4.97 -15.83
C GLN A 8 -5.13 -4.69 -17.33
N TYR A 9 -4.17 -3.93 -17.86
CA TYR A 9 -4.05 -3.63 -19.29
C TYR A 9 -3.84 -4.92 -20.11
N GLU A 10 -2.91 -5.77 -19.70
CA GLU A 10 -2.63 -7.04 -20.37
C GLU A 10 -3.86 -7.96 -20.41
N LEU A 11 -4.60 -8.00 -19.31
CA LEU A 11 -5.83 -8.79 -19.19
C LEU A 11 -6.95 -8.28 -20.09
N SER A 12 -7.07 -6.95 -20.23
CA SER A 12 -8.20 -6.31 -20.90
C SER A 12 -7.98 -6.11 -22.39
N PHE A 13 -6.75 -5.81 -22.82
CA PHE A 13 -6.48 -5.29 -24.16
C PHE A 13 -5.38 -6.03 -24.91
N HIS A 14 -4.53 -6.82 -24.27
CA HIS A 14 -3.34 -7.39 -24.89
C HIS A 14 -3.28 -8.92 -24.87
N ASN A 15 -4.43 -9.58 -24.67
CA ASN A 15 -4.54 -11.04 -24.66
C ASN A 15 -3.57 -11.75 -23.67
N ARG A 16 -3.23 -11.11 -22.58
CA ARG A 16 -2.38 -11.64 -21.50
C ARG A 16 -0.94 -11.97 -21.90
N ARG A 17 -0.42 -11.35 -22.98
CA ARG A 17 0.90 -11.71 -23.54
C ARG A 17 2.07 -11.43 -22.61
N ALA A 18 1.97 -10.38 -21.79
CA ALA A 18 3.03 -9.92 -20.95
C ALA A 18 2.67 -9.85 -19.45
N CYS A 19 1.65 -10.61 -19.00
CA CYS A 19 1.31 -10.71 -17.58
C CYS A 19 2.52 -11.17 -16.72
N SER A 20 3.38 -12.03 -17.28
CA SER A 20 4.62 -12.49 -16.63
C SER A 20 5.62 -11.38 -16.34
N ASP A 21 5.60 -10.28 -17.11
CA ASP A 21 6.51 -9.16 -16.89
C ASP A 21 6.21 -8.45 -15.58
N SER A 22 4.92 -8.30 -15.23
CA SER A 22 4.52 -7.76 -13.92
C SER A 22 5.04 -8.62 -12.78
N PHE A 23 4.93 -9.94 -12.89
CA PHE A 23 5.46 -10.87 -11.90
C PHE A 23 6.98 -10.79 -11.80
N HIS A 24 7.68 -10.80 -12.93
CA HIS A 24 9.14 -10.67 -12.97
C HIS A 24 9.64 -9.39 -12.27
N MET A 25 8.94 -8.27 -12.43
CA MET A 25 9.29 -7.03 -11.75
C MET A 25 9.18 -7.13 -10.22
N PHE A 26 8.20 -7.87 -9.70
CA PHE A 26 8.13 -8.15 -8.26
C PHE A 26 9.29 -9.03 -7.79
N GLN A 27 9.65 -10.06 -8.56
CA GLN A 27 10.82 -10.90 -8.26
C GLN A 27 12.11 -10.07 -8.19
N VAL A 28 12.35 -9.19 -9.19
CA VAL A 28 13.53 -8.31 -9.21
C VAL A 28 13.61 -7.44 -7.95
N VAL A 29 12.49 -6.83 -7.54
CA VAL A 29 12.45 -6.03 -6.30
C VAL A 29 12.72 -6.92 -5.08
N HIS A 30 12.09 -8.10 -5.02
CA HIS A 30 12.27 -9.03 -3.91
C HIS A 30 13.72 -9.50 -3.76
N ASP A 31 14.34 -9.90 -4.85
CA ASP A 31 15.69 -10.49 -4.85
C ASP A 31 16.79 -9.45 -4.58
N LEU A 32 16.60 -8.21 -5.07
CA LEU A 32 17.63 -7.18 -5.00
C LEU A 32 17.47 -6.22 -3.84
N MET A 33 16.26 -5.97 -3.36
CA MET A 33 16.00 -4.90 -2.41
C MET A 33 15.59 -5.38 -1.01
N ARG A 34 15.24 -6.65 -0.84
CA ARG A 34 14.85 -7.18 0.47
C ARG A 34 16.06 -7.37 1.37
N ASN A 35 16.00 -6.82 2.57
CA ASN A 35 17.00 -7.08 3.60
C ASN A 35 16.73 -8.46 4.26
N PRO A 36 17.67 -9.41 4.22
CA PRO A 36 17.47 -10.75 4.76
C PRO A 36 17.37 -10.81 6.28
N LEU A 37 17.84 -9.77 7.00
CA LEU A 37 17.88 -9.75 8.46
C LEU A 37 16.55 -9.34 9.09
N ASN A 38 15.86 -8.37 8.48
CA ASN A 38 14.61 -7.81 9.03
C ASN A 38 13.40 -7.95 8.09
N GLY A 39 13.61 -8.40 6.85
CA GLY A 39 12.55 -8.60 5.87
C GLY A 39 12.04 -7.35 5.18
N LEU A 40 12.49 -6.15 5.59
CA LEU A 40 12.11 -4.88 4.97
C LEU A 40 12.80 -4.68 3.61
N TYR A 41 12.23 -3.80 2.78
CA TYR A 41 12.80 -3.47 1.48
C TYR A 41 13.46 -2.10 1.52
N TYR A 42 14.70 -2.01 1.04
CA TYR A 42 15.37 -0.73 0.86
C TYR A 42 14.58 0.15 -0.10
N HIS A 43 14.61 1.47 0.12
CA HIS A 43 13.82 2.41 -0.68
C HIS A 43 14.13 2.35 -2.17
N ALA A 44 15.39 2.17 -2.55
CA ALA A 44 15.82 2.12 -3.93
C ALA A 44 17.08 1.26 -4.14
N TYR A 45 17.29 0.85 -5.40
CA TYR A 45 18.45 0.12 -5.87
C TYR A 45 18.98 0.74 -7.16
N ASP A 46 20.28 0.97 -7.24
CA ASP A 46 20.98 1.38 -8.45
C ASP A 46 21.86 0.24 -8.99
N ALA A 47 21.45 -0.38 -10.09
CA ALA A 47 22.19 -1.45 -10.74
C ALA A 47 23.58 -1.00 -11.23
N SER A 48 23.73 0.29 -11.55
CA SER A 48 25.04 0.85 -11.98
C SER A 48 25.99 1.11 -10.82
N ARG A 49 25.45 1.21 -9.58
CA ARG A 49 26.19 1.54 -8.34
C ARG A 49 26.96 2.86 -8.41
N LYS A 50 26.46 3.82 -9.17
CA LYS A 50 27.11 5.11 -9.43
C LYS A 50 26.38 6.29 -8.84
N GLN A 51 25.12 6.07 -8.43
CA GLN A 51 24.33 7.14 -7.82
C GLN A 51 24.90 7.49 -6.44
N PHE A 52 24.93 8.78 -6.13
CA PHE A 52 25.49 9.29 -4.87
C PHE A 52 24.70 8.86 -3.62
N TRP A 53 23.44 8.44 -3.77
CA TRP A 53 22.57 7.98 -2.70
C TRP A 53 22.69 6.46 -2.40
N CYS A 54 23.36 5.69 -3.25
CA CYS A 54 23.46 4.26 -3.06
C CYS A 54 24.83 3.86 -2.48
N ASP A 55 24.85 2.74 -1.80
CA ASP A 55 26.08 2.07 -1.40
C ASP A 55 26.83 1.56 -2.65
N PRO A 56 28.11 1.88 -2.81
CA PRO A 56 28.85 1.55 -4.04
C PRO A 56 29.16 0.05 -4.20
N VAL A 57 28.96 -0.74 -3.16
CA VAL A 57 29.17 -2.19 -3.22
C VAL A 57 27.86 -2.92 -3.52
N THR A 58 26.79 -2.56 -2.85
CA THR A 58 25.49 -3.23 -2.97
C THR A 58 24.55 -2.58 -3.98
N GLY A 59 24.65 -1.28 -4.22
CA GLY A 59 23.72 -0.49 -5.02
C GLY A 59 22.45 -0.08 -4.26
N LEU A 60 22.32 -0.45 -3.00
CA LEU A 60 21.14 -0.19 -2.18
C LEU A 60 21.17 1.21 -1.56
N SER A 61 19.99 1.81 -1.36
CA SER A 61 19.85 3.02 -0.54
C SER A 61 20.03 2.70 0.95
N ALA A 62 20.24 3.75 1.78
CA ALA A 62 20.61 3.55 3.18
C ALA A 62 19.43 3.16 4.10
N ASN A 63 18.18 3.51 3.74
CA ASN A 63 17.05 3.46 4.66
C ASN A 63 15.82 2.75 4.08
N PHE A 64 14.92 2.35 4.97
CA PHE A 64 13.62 1.76 4.68
C PHE A 64 12.55 2.85 4.84
N TRP A 65 12.03 3.37 3.71
CA TRP A 65 11.05 4.43 3.71
C TRP A 65 9.63 3.88 3.70
N LEU A 66 8.84 4.25 4.69
CA LEU A 66 7.51 3.70 4.93
C LEU A 66 6.60 3.70 3.69
N ARG A 67 6.51 4.83 2.99
CA ARG A 67 5.61 4.91 1.83
C ARG A 67 6.08 4.08 0.63
N ALA A 68 7.39 3.87 0.46
CA ALA A 68 7.89 2.96 -0.58
C ALA A 68 7.49 1.51 -0.28
N GLU A 69 7.66 1.06 0.96
CA GLU A 69 7.20 -0.25 1.43
C GLU A 69 5.69 -0.41 1.26
N GLY A 70 4.92 0.63 1.65
CA GLY A 70 3.47 0.64 1.49
C GLY A 70 3.04 0.50 0.02
N TRP A 71 3.65 1.26 -0.89
CA TRP A 71 3.36 1.12 -2.32
C TRP A 71 3.70 -0.27 -2.87
N PHE A 72 4.75 -0.91 -2.35
CA PHE A 72 5.09 -2.28 -2.73
C PHE A 72 4.05 -3.27 -2.21
N ALA A 73 3.64 -3.17 -0.95
CA ALA A 73 2.57 -3.99 -0.36
C ALA A 73 1.25 -3.86 -1.14
N MET A 74 0.83 -2.62 -1.43
CA MET A 74 -0.38 -2.35 -2.20
C MET A 74 -0.29 -2.92 -3.62
N ALA A 75 0.86 -2.74 -4.29
CA ALA A 75 1.05 -3.29 -5.63
C ALA A 75 1.00 -4.83 -5.65
N LEU A 76 1.56 -5.49 -4.63
CA LEU A 76 1.48 -6.95 -4.51
C LEU A 76 0.04 -7.44 -4.39
N ILE A 77 -0.74 -6.87 -3.45
CA ILE A 77 -2.11 -7.36 -3.20
C ILE A 77 -3.07 -7.00 -4.33
N ASP A 78 -2.92 -5.82 -4.94
CA ASP A 78 -3.74 -5.40 -6.08
C ASP A 78 -3.44 -6.26 -7.33
N THR A 79 -2.16 -6.55 -7.58
CA THR A 79 -1.80 -7.45 -8.70
C THR A 79 -2.27 -8.86 -8.42
N TRP A 80 -2.13 -9.36 -7.20
CA TRP A 80 -2.59 -10.70 -6.81
C TRP A 80 -4.09 -10.88 -7.08
N GLU A 81 -4.90 -9.87 -6.76
CA GLU A 81 -6.35 -9.90 -7.03
C GLU A 81 -6.65 -10.02 -8.53
N LEU A 82 -5.89 -9.32 -9.37
CA LEU A 82 -6.06 -9.31 -10.82
C LEU A 82 -5.52 -10.57 -11.54
N MET A 83 -4.52 -11.24 -10.97
CA MET A 83 -3.84 -12.37 -11.63
C MET A 83 -4.81 -13.49 -12.00
N PRO A 84 -4.76 -13.98 -13.26
CA PRO A 84 -5.65 -15.02 -13.73
C PRO A 84 -5.28 -16.39 -13.12
N PRO A 85 -6.23 -17.35 -13.04
CA PRO A 85 -5.98 -18.69 -12.53
C PRO A 85 -4.86 -19.46 -13.25
N SER A 86 -4.57 -19.10 -14.50
CA SER A 86 -3.46 -19.71 -15.27
C SER A 86 -2.08 -19.36 -14.74
N MET A 87 -1.96 -18.36 -13.85
CA MET A 87 -0.73 -17.94 -13.19
C MET A 87 -0.75 -18.34 -11.70
N SER A 88 -1.19 -19.55 -11.39
CA SER A 88 -1.36 -19.97 -9.99
C SER A 88 -0.04 -20.04 -9.21
N ALA A 89 1.04 -20.49 -9.85
CA ALA A 89 2.35 -20.57 -9.20
C ALA A 89 2.90 -19.19 -8.87
N GLU A 90 2.86 -18.26 -9.82
CA GLU A 90 3.28 -16.88 -9.65
C GLU A 90 2.40 -16.15 -8.60
N LYS A 91 1.12 -16.47 -8.60
CA LYS A 91 0.16 -15.94 -7.63
C LYS A 91 0.49 -16.39 -6.21
N ASP A 92 0.92 -17.64 -6.02
CA ASP A 92 1.37 -18.16 -4.73
C ASP A 92 2.67 -17.50 -4.27
N GLU A 93 3.60 -17.20 -5.18
CA GLU A 93 4.83 -16.47 -4.85
C GLU A 93 4.52 -15.02 -4.44
N ILE A 94 3.65 -14.31 -5.15
CA ILE A 94 3.23 -12.94 -4.75
C ILE A 94 2.53 -12.98 -3.38
N ARG A 95 1.67 -13.97 -3.14
CA ARG A 95 1.05 -14.18 -1.83
C ARG A 95 2.11 -14.30 -0.73
N LYS A 96 3.15 -15.10 -0.98
CA LYS A 96 4.25 -15.28 -0.03
C LYS A 96 5.01 -13.98 0.19
N MET A 97 5.39 -13.27 -0.88
CA MET A 97 6.09 -11.97 -0.77
C MET A 97 5.27 -10.97 0.06
N PHE A 98 3.96 -10.89 -0.19
CA PHE A 98 3.06 -10.01 0.54
C PHE A 98 2.97 -10.40 2.02
N HIS A 99 2.78 -11.68 2.33
CA HIS A 99 2.70 -12.17 3.70
C HIS A 99 3.99 -11.90 4.48
N ASP A 100 5.15 -12.22 3.87
CA ASP A 100 6.47 -12.01 4.48
C ASP A 100 6.73 -10.51 4.74
N LEU A 101 6.30 -9.61 3.84
CA LEU A 101 6.41 -8.17 4.03
C LEU A 101 5.52 -7.69 5.20
N ILE A 102 4.26 -8.12 5.24
CA ILE A 102 3.39 -7.74 6.36
C ILE A 102 3.98 -8.22 7.69
N ASP A 103 4.42 -9.47 7.78
CA ASP A 103 5.06 -9.99 9.00
C ASP A 103 6.32 -9.20 9.40
N ALA A 104 7.11 -8.75 8.42
CA ALA A 104 8.28 -7.91 8.66
C ALA A 104 7.94 -6.52 9.20
N MET A 105 6.76 -5.99 8.83
CA MET A 105 6.30 -4.66 9.26
C MET A 105 5.70 -4.65 10.67
N LEU A 106 5.06 -5.74 11.11
CA LEU A 106 4.34 -5.78 12.39
C LEU A 106 5.21 -5.43 13.62
N PRO A 107 6.49 -5.85 13.73
CA PRO A 107 7.35 -5.48 14.87
C PRO A 107 7.62 -3.98 15.00
N TYR A 108 7.41 -3.20 13.94
CA TYR A 108 7.64 -1.75 13.91
C TYR A 108 6.35 -0.94 14.05
N GLN A 109 5.21 -1.60 14.22
CA GLN A 109 3.93 -0.92 14.43
C GLN A 109 3.90 -0.26 15.81
N ASP A 110 3.60 1.04 15.88
CA ASP A 110 3.46 1.76 17.14
C ASP A 110 2.32 1.19 17.99
N GLU A 111 2.60 0.90 19.25
CA GLU A 111 1.66 0.21 20.14
C GLU A 111 0.41 1.05 20.47
N LYS A 112 0.53 2.39 20.47
CA LYS A 112 -0.56 3.29 20.84
C LYS A 112 -1.49 3.58 19.66
N THR A 113 -0.90 3.96 18.53
CA THR A 113 -1.66 4.42 17.36
C THR A 113 -1.83 3.34 16.29
N GLY A 114 -0.99 2.30 16.31
CA GLY A 114 -0.97 1.33 15.23
C GLY A 114 -0.34 1.85 13.93
N MET A 115 0.16 3.07 13.90
CA MET A 115 0.85 3.66 12.75
C MET A 115 2.31 3.22 12.69
N TRP A 116 3.02 3.62 11.63
CA TRP A 116 4.45 3.37 11.45
C TRP A 116 5.22 4.67 11.25
N HIS A 117 6.49 4.66 11.61
CA HIS A 117 7.38 5.80 11.46
C HIS A 117 7.86 5.98 10.01
N GLN A 118 8.14 7.23 9.61
CA GLN A 118 8.64 7.62 8.29
C GLN A 118 9.85 6.78 7.84
N VAL A 119 10.84 6.57 8.72
CA VAL A 119 11.93 5.59 8.55
C VAL A 119 11.65 4.43 9.51
N ILE A 120 11.25 3.31 8.97
CA ILE A 120 10.54 2.22 9.67
C ILE A 120 11.35 1.66 10.85
N ASN A 121 12.59 1.31 10.60
CA ASN A 121 13.46 0.61 11.56
C ASN A 121 14.16 1.51 12.59
N LEU A 122 13.81 2.79 12.63
CA LEU A 122 14.39 3.79 13.51
C LEU A 122 13.32 4.52 14.38
N PRO A 123 12.35 3.81 14.99
CA PRO A 123 11.20 4.45 15.65
C PRO A 123 11.60 5.36 16.81
N ASN A 124 12.72 5.06 17.49
CA ASN A 124 13.17 5.78 18.68
C ASN A 124 14.21 6.87 18.40
N ILE A 125 14.47 7.18 17.14
CA ILE A 125 15.47 8.19 16.75
C ILE A 125 14.75 9.50 16.41
N ALA A 126 14.83 10.51 17.28
CA ALA A 126 14.29 11.84 16.99
C ALA A 126 15.06 12.51 15.83
N PRO A 127 14.40 13.25 14.93
CA PRO A 127 12.98 13.63 14.93
C PRO A 127 12.07 12.74 14.07
N ASN A 128 12.30 11.42 14.01
CA ASN A 128 11.42 10.53 13.27
C ASN A 128 9.97 10.63 13.78
N TYR A 129 9.01 10.50 12.90
CA TYR A 129 7.60 10.70 13.20
C TYR A 129 6.72 9.60 12.61
N LEU A 130 5.54 9.39 13.19
CA LEU A 130 4.51 8.51 12.67
C LEU A 130 3.92 9.14 11.42
N GLU A 131 4.10 8.50 10.27
CA GLU A 131 3.74 9.08 8.97
C GLU A 131 2.40 8.52 8.49
N GLU A 132 1.49 9.43 8.12
CA GLU A 132 0.11 9.11 7.79
C GLU A 132 -0.01 8.25 6.54
N SER A 133 0.56 8.67 5.40
CA SER A 133 0.24 8.09 4.10
C SER A 133 0.71 6.63 3.96
N GLY A 134 1.90 6.33 4.44
CA GLY A 134 2.39 4.96 4.46
C GLY A 134 1.60 4.09 5.41
N SER A 135 1.20 4.63 6.57
CA SER A 135 0.35 3.92 7.53
C SER A 135 -1.03 3.62 6.96
N ALA A 136 -1.64 4.57 6.23
CA ALA A 136 -2.92 4.37 5.55
C ALA A 136 -2.82 3.30 4.44
N ILE A 137 -1.73 3.29 3.68
CA ILE A 137 -1.48 2.27 2.66
C ILE A 137 -1.39 0.88 3.30
N PHE A 138 -0.65 0.73 4.41
CA PHE A 138 -0.57 -0.56 5.13
C PHE A 138 -1.91 -0.95 5.76
N ALA A 139 -2.66 -0.01 6.32
CA ALA A 139 -4.00 -0.28 6.83
C ALA A 139 -4.89 -0.88 5.73
N ASN A 140 -4.94 -0.24 4.56
CA ASN A 140 -5.67 -0.75 3.39
C ASN A 140 -5.15 -2.11 2.94
N ALA A 141 -3.84 -2.25 2.71
CA ALA A 141 -3.25 -3.48 2.17
C ALA A 141 -3.49 -4.69 3.08
N ILE A 142 -3.35 -4.53 4.40
CA ILE A 142 -3.60 -5.59 5.38
C ILE A 142 -5.09 -5.99 5.36
N MET A 143 -6.01 -5.03 5.48
CA MET A 143 -7.45 -5.32 5.52
C MET A 143 -7.94 -5.92 4.20
N LYS A 144 -7.47 -5.41 3.07
CA LYS A 144 -7.73 -5.99 1.74
C LYS A 144 -7.16 -7.42 1.63
N GLY A 145 -5.96 -7.66 2.14
CA GLY A 145 -5.35 -8.99 2.18
C GLY A 145 -6.19 -10.00 2.97
N VAL A 146 -6.80 -9.57 4.07
CA VAL A 146 -7.74 -10.40 4.85
C VAL A 146 -9.02 -10.66 4.06
N ARG A 147 -9.64 -9.61 3.49
CA ARG A 147 -10.86 -9.76 2.66
C ARG A 147 -10.68 -10.74 1.51
N LEU A 148 -9.52 -10.72 0.88
CA LEU A 148 -9.18 -11.63 -0.24
C LEU A 148 -8.73 -13.03 0.21
N GLY A 149 -8.62 -13.29 1.52
CA GLY A 149 -8.14 -14.56 2.06
C GLY A 149 -6.63 -14.83 1.84
N VAL A 150 -5.88 -13.80 1.51
CA VAL A 150 -4.41 -13.85 1.39
C VAL A 150 -3.77 -13.85 2.77
N LEU A 151 -4.32 -13.06 3.69
CA LEU A 151 -3.99 -13.06 5.11
C LEU A 151 -5.12 -13.71 5.92
N GLY A 152 -4.76 -14.34 7.04
CA GLY A 152 -5.74 -14.85 7.99
C GLY A 152 -6.44 -13.72 8.77
N GLU A 153 -7.64 -13.99 9.29
CA GLU A 153 -8.49 -13.01 10.01
C GLU A 153 -7.75 -12.28 11.13
N ARG A 154 -6.82 -12.94 11.80
CA ARG A 154 -6.00 -12.36 12.88
C ARG A 154 -5.22 -11.09 12.46
N TYR A 155 -4.97 -10.88 11.17
CA TYR A 155 -4.25 -9.72 10.68
C TYR A 155 -5.15 -8.47 10.60
N TYR A 156 -6.47 -8.63 10.51
CA TYR A 156 -7.41 -7.52 10.41
C TYR A 156 -7.19 -6.47 11.50
N GLN A 157 -6.99 -6.89 12.74
CA GLN A 157 -6.78 -5.99 13.87
C GLN A 157 -5.60 -5.01 13.69
N TYR A 158 -4.54 -5.41 12.99
CA TYR A 158 -3.38 -4.54 12.77
C TYR A 158 -3.69 -3.43 11.75
N GLY A 159 -4.35 -3.76 10.65
CA GLY A 159 -4.82 -2.78 9.67
C GLY A 159 -5.87 -1.85 10.27
N ARG A 160 -6.83 -2.41 11.02
CA ARG A 160 -7.87 -1.63 11.69
C ARG A 160 -7.30 -0.67 12.74
N ARG A 161 -6.36 -1.11 13.57
CA ARG A 161 -5.70 -0.24 14.56
C ARG A 161 -4.94 0.91 13.92
N ALA A 162 -4.26 0.68 12.79
CA ALA A 162 -3.60 1.75 12.05
C ALA A 162 -4.60 2.76 11.50
N PHE A 163 -5.71 2.30 10.92
CA PHE A 163 -6.79 3.15 10.45
C PHE A 163 -7.39 4.01 11.59
N ASP A 164 -7.72 3.39 12.70
CA ASP A 164 -8.29 4.10 13.86
C ASP A 164 -7.30 5.14 14.41
N GLY A 165 -6.01 4.79 14.54
CA GLY A 165 -4.97 5.71 15.00
C GLY A 165 -4.76 6.90 14.05
N ILE A 166 -4.85 6.71 12.74
CA ILE A 166 -4.83 7.83 11.76
C ILE A 166 -6.05 8.74 11.99
N CYS A 167 -7.25 8.16 12.12
CA CYS A 167 -8.46 8.95 12.37
C CYS A 167 -8.36 9.75 13.69
N GLU A 168 -7.76 9.18 14.74
CA GLU A 168 -7.62 9.83 16.03
C GLU A 168 -6.55 10.92 16.05
N THR A 169 -5.44 10.73 15.31
CA THR A 169 -4.25 11.59 15.45
C THR A 169 -3.99 12.53 14.28
N CYS A 170 -4.44 12.16 13.07
CA CYS A 170 -4.14 12.91 11.84
C CYS A 170 -5.38 13.53 11.20
N LEU A 171 -6.60 13.05 11.52
CA LEU A 171 -7.83 13.59 10.95
C LEU A 171 -8.45 14.60 11.92
N SER A 172 -8.76 15.78 11.43
CA SER A 172 -9.43 16.85 12.19
C SER A 172 -10.61 17.40 11.41
N GLU A 173 -11.58 18.01 12.13
CA GLU A 173 -12.72 18.68 11.52
C GLU A 173 -12.77 20.11 12.02
N HIS A 174 -12.87 21.06 11.08
CA HIS A 174 -13.07 22.49 11.35
C HIS A 174 -14.15 23.04 10.41
N ASP A 175 -15.19 23.61 10.97
CA ASP A 175 -16.31 24.22 10.24
C ASP A 175 -16.96 23.26 9.20
N GLY A 176 -17.10 21.99 9.54
CA GLY A 176 -17.65 20.94 8.67
C GLY A 176 -16.71 20.49 7.55
N GLN A 177 -15.45 20.92 7.58
CA GLN A 177 -14.43 20.48 6.64
C GLN A 177 -13.43 19.54 7.32
N LEU A 178 -13.18 18.39 6.70
CA LEU A 178 -12.15 17.46 7.15
C LEU A 178 -10.77 17.90 6.65
N ALA A 179 -9.78 17.78 7.52
CA ALA A 179 -8.38 17.97 7.19
C ALA A 179 -7.57 16.77 7.65
N LEU A 180 -6.75 16.23 6.76
CA LEU A 180 -5.84 15.12 7.03
C LEU A 180 -4.40 15.65 7.09
N ASP A 181 -3.78 15.50 8.23
CA ASP A 181 -2.44 15.98 8.54
C ASP A 181 -1.37 14.89 8.44
N ASN A 182 -0.13 15.28 8.66
CA ASN A 182 1.02 14.41 8.90
C ASN A 182 1.45 13.56 7.69
N ILE A 183 1.25 14.08 6.48
CA ILE A 183 1.60 13.43 5.22
C ILE A 183 2.97 13.93 4.75
N CYS A 184 3.95 13.04 4.57
CA CYS A 184 5.20 13.39 3.89
C CYS A 184 4.91 13.80 2.44
N LEU A 185 5.34 15.00 2.03
CA LEU A 185 5.08 15.48 0.67
C LEU A 185 5.68 14.51 -0.39
N VAL A 186 6.96 14.26 -0.30
CA VAL A 186 7.68 13.34 -1.20
C VAL A 186 9.05 12.99 -0.62
N ALA A 187 9.52 11.77 -0.83
CA ALA A 187 10.88 11.40 -0.47
C ALA A 187 11.52 10.54 -1.57
N GLY A 188 11.61 11.07 -2.77
CA GLY A 188 12.35 10.45 -3.86
C GLY A 188 13.86 10.52 -3.65
N LEU A 189 14.63 9.70 -4.36
CA LEU A 189 16.09 9.74 -4.32
C LEU A 189 16.67 10.30 -5.62
N GLY A 190 17.87 10.90 -5.54
CA GLY A 190 18.57 11.45 -6.69
C GLY A 190 18.10 12.86 -7.08
N ASN A 191 18.14 13.15 -8.36
CA ASN A 191 17.83 14.39 -9.07
C ASN A 191 18.71 15.62 -8.70
N THR A 192 18.38 16.78 -9.27
CA THR A 192 19.11 18.05 -9.06
C THR A 192 18.96 18.61 -7.63
N ALA A 193 17.98 18.15 -6.86
CA ALA A 193 17.80 18.51 -5.45
C ALA A 193 18.72 17.73 -4.49
N HIS A 194 19.58 16.89 -5.02
CA HIS A 194 20.58 16.11 -4.27
C HIS A 194 19.99 15.27 -3.12
N ARG A 195 18.90 14.57 -3.40
CA ARG A 195 18.17 13.73 -2.43
C ARG A 195 18.96 12.46 -2.13
N GLU A 196 19.69 12.47 -1.03
CA GLU A 196 20.73 11.47 -0.70
C GLU A 196 20.21 10.25 0.05
N GLY A 197 18.95 10.27 0.52
CA GLY A 197 18.36 9.13 1.22
C GLY A 197 18.91 8.84 2.61
N THR A 198 19.63 9.78 3.22
CA THR A 198 20.05 9.69 4.63
C THR A 198 18.85 9.87 5.56
N PHE A 199 18.98 9.49 6.83
CA PHE A 199 17.94 9.75 7.83
C PHE A 199 17.59 11.24 7.89
N GLY A 200 18.61 12.11 7.93
CA GLY A 200 18.40 13.57 7.94
C GLY A 200 17.60 14.06 6.73
N TYR A 201 17.86 13.50 5.54
CA TYR A 201 17.10 13.83 4.35
C TYR A 201 15.60 13.49 4.53
N TYR A 202 15.26 12.28 4.99
CA TYR A 202 13.84 11.92 5.20
C TYR A 202 13.15 12.81 6.24
N MET A 203 13.89 13.30 7.24
CA MET A 203 13.35 14.21 8.26
C MET A 203 13.25 15.66 7.78
N SER A 204 13.92 16.02 6.70
CA SER A 204 13.86 17.37 6.11
C SER A 204 12.76 17.55 5.07
N GLU A 205 12.14 16.47 4.62
CA GLU A 205 11.05 16.55 3.64
C GLU A 205 9.80 17.19 4.28
N PRO A 206 9.11 18.09 3.56
CA PRO A 206 7.95 18.77 4.10
C PRO A 206 6.82 17.83 4.50
N ILE A 207 6.19 18.10 5.63
CA ILE A 207 4.94 17.49 6.05
C ILE A 207 3.80 18.42 5.61
N VAL A 208 2.81 17.85 4.93
CA VAL A 208 1.70 18.59 4.32
C VAL A 208 0.34 18.02 4.73
N LYS A 209 -0.71 18.83 4.46
CA LYS A 209 -2.11 18.47 4.70
C LYS A 209 -2.81 18.11 3.38
N ASN A 210 -3.80 17.22 3.48
CA ASN A 210 -4.74 16.90 2.40
C ASN A 210 -4.08 16.50 1.06
N ASP A 211 -2.86 15.97 1.11
CA ASP A 211 -2.21 15.45 -0.09
C ASP A 211 -2.88 14.13 -0.51
N ALA A 212 -3.11 13.97 -1.81
CA ALA A 212 -3.77 12.80 -2.36
C ALA A 212 -3.06 11.47 -2.01
N LYS A 213 -1.75 11.51 -1.74
CA LYS A 213 -0.97 10.34 -1.34
C LYS A 213 -1.32 9.79 0.04
N GLY A 214 -1.94 10.60 0.90
CA GLY A 214 -2.52 10.17 2.18
C GLY A 214 -4.03 9.98 2.07
N VAL A 215 -4.74 10.95 1.50
CA VAL A 215 -6.22 10.92 1.42
C VAL A 215 -6.71 9.68 0.68
N ALA A 216 -6.14 9.33 -0.47
CA ALA A 216 -6.63 8.20 -1.24
C ALA A 216 -6.46 6.85 -0.51
N PRO A 217 -5.30 6.51 0.08
CA PRO A 217 -5.17 5.28 0.86
C PRO A 217 -6.07 5.24 2.10
N LEU A 218 -6.28 6.37 2.78
CA LEU A 218 -7.19 6.43 3.93
C LEU A 218 -8.62 6.10 3.52
N VAL A 219 -9.10 6.65 2.39
CA VAL A 219 -10.43 6.33 1.85
C VAL A 219 -10.53 4.85 1.47
N LEU A 220 -9.49 4.28 0.85
CA LEU A 220 -9.46 2.85 0.55
C LEU A 220 -9.48 1.98 1.82
N ALA A 221 -8.73 2.36 2.84
CA ALA A 221 -8.76 1.69 4.14
C ALA A 221 -10.14 1.77 4.80
N TYR A 222 -10.81 2.92 4.73
CA TYR A 222 -12.19 3.07 5.20
C TYR A 222 -13.16 2.12 4.47
N ILE A 223 -13.04 2.01 3.15
CA ILE A 223 -13.86 1.07 2.37
C ILE A 223 -13.66 -0.38 2.85
N GLU A 224 -12.43 -0.78 3.15
CA GLU A 224 -12.16 -2.13 3.68
C GLU A 224 -12.78 -2.32 5.09
N THR A 225 -12.82 -1.29 5.94
CA THR A 225 -13.53 -1.38 7.23
C THR A 225 -15.03 -1.58 7.03
N MET A 226 -15.64 -0.85 6.10
CA MET A 226 -17.07 -1.01 5.77
C MET A 226 -17.39 -2.41 5.23
N HIS A 227 -16.55 -2.96 4.37
CA HIS A 227 -16.71 -4.32 3.87
C HIS A 227 -16.68 -5.34 4.99
N HIS A 228 -15.72 -5.24 5.89
CA HIS A 228 -15.58 -6.14 7.02
C HIS A 228 -16.78 -6.04 7.98
N ASP A 229 -17.21 -4.84 8.33
CA ASP A 229 -18.34 -4.60 9.23
C ASP A 229 -19.67 -5.10 8.63
N LYS A 230 -19.86 -4.95 7.32
CA LYS A 230 -21.03 -5.51 6.61
C LYS A 230 -21.03 -7.05 6.66
N LEU A 231 -19.88 -7.69 6.45
CA LEU A 231 -19.76 -9.15 6.55
C LEU A 231 -20.00 -9.65 7.97
N ALA A 232 -19.58 -8.87 8.97
CA ALA A 232 -19.84 -9.17 10.39
C ALA A 232 -21.28 -8.87 10.84
N GLY A 233 -22.17 -8.42 9.95
CA GLY A 233 -23.56 -8.07 10.26
C GLY A 233 -23.70 -6.81 11.11
N LYS A 234 -22.67 -5.98 11.21
CA LYS A 234 -22.74 -4.69 11.90
C LYS A 234 -23.46 -3.66 11.03
N ARG A 235 -24.28 -2.83 11.67
CA ARG A 235 -25.00 -1.75 10.99
C ARG A 235 -24.00 -0.67 10.56
N ASP A 236 -24.09 -0.19 9.31
CA ASP A 236 -23.33 0.95 8.84
C ASP A 236 -23.65 2.18 9.71
N PRO A 237 -22.67 2.75 10.43
CA PRO A 237 -22.91 3.91 11.29
C PRO A 237 -23.30 5.18 10.49
N LEU A 238 -23.01 5.21 9.18
CA LEU A 238 -23.36 6.31 8.27
C LEU A 238 -24.63 6.02 7.46
N ALA A 239 -25.25 4.84 7.60
CA ALA A 239 -26.52 4.58 6.96
C ALA A 239 -27.58 5.51 7.55
N PRO A 240 -28.26 6.35 6.73
CA PRO A 240 -29.34 7.20 7.24
C PRO A 240 -30.36 6.33 7.96
N SER A 241 -30.74 6.74 9.16
CA SER A 241 -31.78 6.09 9.91
C SER A 241 -33.15 6.35 9.23
N GLY A 242 -33.50 5.49 8.31
CA GLY A 242 -34.78 5.57 7.58
C GLY A 242 -34.58 5.68 6.07
N VAL A 243 -34.75 4.53 5.43
CA VAL A 243 -35.30 4.34 4.09
C VAL A 243 -34.84 5.35 3.01
N CYS A 244 -33.84 4.99 2.25
CA CYS A 244 -34.01 5.00 0.81
C CYS A 244 -33.26 3.77 0.29
N SER A 245 -33.99 2.78 -0.21
CA SER A 245 -33.45 1.82 -1.16
C SER A 245 -33.04 2.63 -2.39
N ILE A 246 -31.84 3.16 -2.39
CA ILE A 246 -31.21 3.59 -3.63
C ILE A 246 -30.98 2.28 -4.37
N GLU A 247 -31.86 1.97 -5.30
CA GLU A 247 -31.57 1.01 -6.33
C GLU A 247 -30.19 1.39 -6.88
N ASP A 248 -29.26 0.43 -6.90
CA ASP A 248 -27.88 0.58 -7.34
C ASP A 248 -27.85 1.35 -8.67
N PRO A 249 -27.43 2.64 -8.69
CA PRO A 249 -27.46 3.43 -9.93
C PRO A 249 -26.41 2.94 -10.96
N PHE A 250 -25.57 1.97 -10.58
CA PHE A 250 -24.56 1.36 -11.43
C PHE A 250 -24.85 -0.11 -11.71
N GLY A 251 -26.06 -0.62 -11.44
CA GLY A 251 -26.57 -1.93 -11.80
C GLY A 251 -25.49 -2.97 -11.96
N GLY A 252 -25.00 -3.54 -10.84
CA GLY A 252 -24.17 -4.75 -10.82
C GLY A 252 -23.02 -4.75 -11.81
N TYR A 253 -22.00 -3.89 -11.64
CA TYR A 253 -20.75 -4.05 -12.36
C TYR A 253 -20.01 -5.29 -11.81
N THR A 254 -20.42 -6.45 -12.24
CA THR A 254 -19.57 -7.63 -12.33
C THR A 254 -18.68 -7.40 -13.56
N PRO A 255 -17.35 -7.52 -13.46
CA PRO A 255 -16.49 -7.62 -14.64
C PRO A 255 -16.80 -8.95 -15.33
N GLY A 256 -17.90 -8.98 -16.04
CA GLY A 256 -18.34 -10.10 -16.85
C GLY A 256 -17.70 -9.99 -18.20
N ILE A 257 -16.95 -11.02 -18.54
CA ILE A 257 -16.53 -11.38 -19.88
C ILE A 257 -17.76 -11.37 -20.80
N ASN A 258 -18.00 -10.26 -21.50
CA ASN A 258 -18.90 -10.27 -22.64
C ASN A 258 -18.11 -10.72 -23.85
N ALA A 259 -18.28 -12.00 -24.17
CA ALA A 259 -17.96 -12.54 -25.47
C ALA A 259 -18.68 -11.70 -26.54
N HIS A 260 -17.93 -11.04 -27.41
CA HIS A 260 -18.46 -10.49 -28.65
C HIS A 260 -19.09 -11.62 -29.46
N LYS A 261 -20.41 -11.64 -29.51
CA LYS A 261 -21.13 -12.31 -30.60
C LYS A 261 -21.01 -11.43 -31.81
N GLY A 262 -20.54 -12.03 -32.91
CA GLY A 262 -20.28 -11.38 -34.17
C GLY A 262 -21.52 -10.66 -34.76
N CYS A 263 -21.22 -9.57 -35.43
CA CYS A 263 -22.10 -9.04 -36.49
C CYS A 263 -21.68 -9.68 -37.80
N GLU A 264 -22.66 -10.30 -38.43
CA GLU A 264 -22.63 -10.60 -39.85
C GLU A 264 -22.60 -9.32 -40.71
#